data_b2d5dc40f55523a2da689ec86ad85eee
#
_entry.id   b2d5dc40f55523a2da689ec86ad85eee
#
_cell.length_a   1.000
_cell.length_b   1.000
_cell.length_c   1.000
_cell.angle_alpha   90.00
_cell.angle_beta   90.00
_cell.angle_gamma   90.00
#
_symmetry.space_group_name_H-M   'P 1'
#
loop_
_entity.id
_entity.type
_entity.pdbx_description
1 polymer ?
#
loop_
_entity_poly.entity_id
_entity_poly.type
_entity_poly.pdbx_seq_one_letter_code
_entity_poly.pdbx_strand_id
1 'polypeptide(L)'
;TLGYVPADAAKISVSLTLEYAWADGSIALLADALGKTEEAQYYREKSLNYRNLFDSRTKYFRGKNSDGSWVSPFSPDASSFYDDILGTELARPYCEGSARHWRWTAIQDTQGLLGLFGSREYFVSELNEFMENSSNDPMALDSAGGFWIGNEHNLHAPYLFNDAKRPDLTQKWVRKTLRDSFGTDSGGLAGNDDGGALSSWYVWSALGLYPAAGTDHYRIGSPNIDEACISLGNGKTLRVIAENQAEENVYVEKVTLNGERLSS
;
A
#
# COMPACT_ATOMS: atom_id res chain seq x y z
N THR A 1 7.20 16.94 -21.24
CA THR A 1 7.39 16.59 -19.81
C THR A 1 8.04 15.22 -19.71
N LEU A 2 8.94 15.03 -18.72
CA LEU A 2 9.67 13.77 -18.55
C LEU A 2 8.76 12.64 -18.05
N GLY A 3 7.60 12.96 -17.44
CA GLY A 3 6.72 12.00 -16.82
C GLY A 3 7.25 11.43 -15.49
N TYR A 4 8.21 12.09 -14.86
CA TYR A 4 8.72 11.78 -13.51
C TYR A 4 9.43 13.01 -12.94
N VAL A 5 9.64 13.03 -11.62
CA VAL A 5 10.45 14.03 -10.91
C VAL A 5 11.91 13.60 -11.00
N PRO A 6 12.80 14.43 -11.61
CA PRO A 6 14.21 14.06 -11.74
C PRO A 6 14.95 14.10 -10.39
N ALA A 7 15.83 13.13 -10.16
CA ALA A 7 16.59 13.01 -8.92
C ALA A 7 17.66 14.10 -8.77
N ASP A 8 18.15 14.65 -9.87
CA ASP A 8 19.08 15.80 -9.90
C ASP A 8 18.37 17.15 -9.68
N ALA A 9 17.05 17.20 -9.77
CA ALA A 9 16.25 18.40 -9.55
C ALA A 9 15.55 18.44 -8.18
N ALA A 10 15.24 17.30 -7.57
CA ALA A 10 14.52 17.22 -6.31
C ALA A 10 14.97 16.06 -5.43
N LYS A 11 14.96 16.27 -4.10
CA LYS A 11 15.01 15.18 -3.13
C LYS A 11 13.72 14.37 -3.21
N ILE A 12 13.71 13.15 -2.65
CA ILE A 12 12.56 12.24 -2.58
C ILE A 12 11.82 12.06 -3.93
N SER A 13 12.57 12.11 -5.01
CA SER A 13 12.04 12.17 -6.40
C SER A 13 11.22 10.94 -6.78
N VAL A 14 11.58 9.74 -6.27
CA VAL A 14 10.81 8.51 -6.48
C VAL A 14 9.48 8.61 -5.76
N SER A 15 9.51 8.92 -4.46
CA SER A 15 8.30 9.05 -3.65
C SER A 15 7.34 10.08 -4.24
N LEU A 16 7.83 11.28 -4.61
CA LEU A 16 7.01 12.31 -5.26
C LEU A 16 6.36 11.82 -6.57
N THR A 17 7.11 11.09 -7.39
CA THR A 17 6.56 10.58 -8.66
C THR A 17 5.46 9.56 -8.43
N LEU A 18 5.63 8.65 -7.45
CA LEU A 18 4.64 7.63 -7.10
C LEU A 18 3.38 8.26 -6.51
N GLU A 19 3.54 9.21 -5.58
CA GLU A 19 2.43 9.93 -4.95
C GLU A 19 1.64 10.78 -5.96
N TYR A 20 2.32 11.48 -6.87
CA TYR A 20 1.64 12.22 -7.94
C TYR A 20 0.88 11.29 -8.87
N ALA A 21 1.44 10.13 -9.23
CA ALA A 21 0.74 9.16 -10.05
C ALA A 21 -0.52 8.61 -9.37
N TRP A 22 -0.47 8.39 -8.06
CA TRP A 22 -1.63 7.98 -7.28
C TRP A 22 -2.69 9.09 -7.20
N ALA A 23 -2.27 10.32 -6.89
CA ALA A 23 -3.16 11.48 -6.89
C ALA A 23 -3.84 11.69 -8.26
N ASP A 24 -3.08 11.59 -9.34
CA ASP A 24 -3.60 11.67 -10.72
C ASP A 24 -4.66 10.58 -10.99
N GLY A 25 -4.45 9.36 -10.51
CA GLY A 25 -5.44 8.28 -10.60
C GLY A 25 -6.74 8.60 -9.87
N SER A 26 -6.65 9.17 -8.67
CA SER A 26 -7.81 9.59 -7.88
C SER A 26 -8.57 10.73 -8.54
N ILE A 27 -7.85 11.70 -9.13
CA ILE A 27 -8.44 12.81 -9.90
C ILE A 27 -9.15 12.27 -11.14
N ALA A 28 -8.58 11.27 -11.82
CA ALA A 28 -9.21 10.65 -12.99
C ALA A 28 -10.57 10.03 -12.64
N LEU A 29 -10.66 9.30 -11.52
CA LEU A 29 -11.92 8.72 -11.04
C LEU A 29 -12.97 9.79 -10.70
N LEU A 30 -12.55 10.85 -10.01
CA LEU A 30 -13.44 11.97 -9.70
C LEU A 30 -13.93 12.68 -10.96
N ALA A 31 -13.05 12.91 -11.92
CA ALA A 31 -13.39 13.53 -13.20
C ALA A 31 -14.40 12.68 -14.00
N ASP A 32 -14.22 11.35 -14.03
CA ASP A 32 -15.20 10.42 -14.62
C ASP A 32 -16.58 10.54 -13.93
N ALA A 33 -16.60 10.54 -12.61
CA ALA A 33 -17.85 10.67 -11.85
C ALA A 33 -18.56 12.00 -12.08
N LEU A 34 -17.82 13.04 -12.44
CA LEU A 34 -18.35 14.37 -12.79
C LEU A 34 -18.64 14.55 -14.29
N GLY A 35 -18.44 13.51 -15.11
CA GLY A 35 -18.65 13.56 -16.57
C GLY A 35 -17.60 14.39 -17.32
N LYS A 36 -16.44 14.64 -16.72
CA LYS A 36 -15.33 15.41 -17.29
C LYS A 36 -14.36 14.49 -18.04
N THR A 37 -14.77 14.01 -19.21
CA THR A 37 -14.10 12.94 -19.95
C THR A 37 -12.67 13.30 -20.36
N GLU A 38 -12.41 14.52 -20.81
CA GLU A 38 -11.08 14.95 -21.26
C GLU A 38 -10.09 15.01 -20.08
N GLU A 39 -10.51 15.58 -18.95
CA GLU A 39 -9.72 15.62 -17.73
C GLU A 39 -9.48 14.21 -17.17
N ALA A 40 -10.51 13.36 -17.19
CA ALA A 40 -10.40 11.97 -16.74
C ALA A 40 -9.35 11.20 -17.55
N GLN A 41 -9.37 11.35 -18.89
CA GLN A 41 -8.37 10.73 -19.75
C GLN A 41 -6.96 11.28 -19.48
N TYR A 42 -6.82 12.60 -19.38
CA TYR A 42 -5.53 13.24 -19.11
C TYR A 42 -4.90 12.73 -17.82
N TYR A 43 -5.65 12.73 -16.71
CA TYR A 43 -5.14 12.27 -15.43
C TYR A 43 -4.94 10.76 -15.38
N ARG A 44 -5.73 9.95 -16.08
CA ARG A 44 -5.51 8.51 -16.22
C ARG A 44 -4.18 8.20 -16.92
N GLU A 45 -3.80 8.96 -17.94
CA GLU A 45 -2.50 8.83 -18.60
C GLU A 45 -1.37 9.23 -17.64
N LYS A 46 -1.55 10.31 -16.85
CA LYS A 46 -0.57 10.75 -15.84
C LYS A 46 -0.39 9.75 -14.71
N SER A 47 -1.46 9.07 -14.29
CA SER A 47 -1.39 8.07 -13.24
C SER A 47 -0.48 6.86 -13.58
N LEU A 48 -0.12 6.69 -14.84
CA LEU A 48 0.82 5.66 -15.29
C LEU A 48 2.30 6.10 -15.25
N ASN A 49 2.58 7.33 -14.87
CA ASN A 49 3.93 7.90 -14.82
C ASN A 49 4.87 7.16 -13.86
N TYR A 50 4.36 6.47 -12.83
CA TYR A 50 5.14 5.62 -11.94
C TYR A 50 6.01 4.60 -12.70
N ARG A 51 5.57 4.13 -13.86
CA ARG A 51 6.27 3.15 -14.70
C ARG A 51 7.61 3.66 -15.24
N ASN A 52 7.78 4.98 -15.37
CA ASN A 52 9.01 5.59 -15.86
C ASN A 52 10.20 5.39 -14.92
N LEU A 53 9.92 5.13 -13.64
CA LEU A 53 10.95 4.91 -12.62
C LEU A 53 11.17 3.43 -12.28
N PHE A 54 10.44 2.49 -12.89
CA PHE A 54 10.63 1.08 -12.62
C PHE A 54 11.80 0.50 -13.43
N ASP A 55 12.85 0.10 -12.75
CA ASP A 55 13.97 -0.61 -13.38
C ASP A 55 13.67 -2.11 -13.45
N SER A 56 13.39 -2.60 -14.64
CA SER A 56 13.04 -4.00 -14.89
C SER A 56 14.14 -5.00 -14.53
N ARG A 57 15.41 -4.56 -14.43
CA ARG A 57 16.55 -5.40 -14.04
C ARG A 57 16.62 -5.61 -12.53
N THR A 58 16.39 -4.54 -11.77
CA THR A 58 16.43 -4.59 -10.30
C THR A 58 15.07 -4.90 -9.68
N LYS A 59 13.98 -4.68 -10.42
CA LYS A 59 12.60 -4.80 -9.95
C LYS A 59 12.24 -3.82 -8.85
N TYR A 60 12.84 -2.63 -8.88
CA TYR A 60 12.58 -1.52 -7.95
C TYR A 60 12.28 -0.23 -8.71
N PHE A 61 11.54 0.68 -8.08
CA PHE A 61 11.50 2.07 -8.49
C PHE A 61 12.79 2.75 -8.08
N ARG A 62 13.45 3.42 -9.01
CA ARG A 62 14.76 4.04 -8.81
C ARG A 62 14.75 5.51 -9.17
N GLY A 63 15.61 6.29 -8.51
CA GLY A 63 15.92 7.67 -8.93
C GLY A 63 16.44 7.71 -10.37
N LYS A 64 15.93 8.66 -11.14
CA LYS A 64 16.30 8.89 -12.53
C LYS A 64 16.56 10.37 -12.76
N ASN A 65 17.67 10.70 -13.37
CA ASN A 65 18.09 12.07 -13.64
C ASN A 65 17.34 12.68 -14.84
N SER A 66 17.43 14.00 -15.01
CA SER A 66 16.78 14.72 -16.12
C SER A 66 17.26 14.28 -17.50
N ASP A 67 18.47 13.75 -17.62
CA ASP A 67 19.01 13.16 -18.85
C ASP A 67 18.56 11.71 -19.13
N GLY A 68 17.76 11.14 -18.22
CA GLY A 68 17.26 9.77 -18.32
C GLY A 68 18.19 8.71 -17.73
N SER A 69 19.36 9.06 -17.23
CA SER A 69 20.27 8.13 -16.55
C SER A 69 19.74 7.74 -15.16
N TRP A 70 20.00 6.49 -14.75
CA TRP A 70 19.67 6.02 -13.41
C TRP A 70 20.66 6.56 -12.37
N VAL A 71 20.16 6.97 -11.21
CA VAL A 71 21.02 7.30 -10.06
C VAL A 71 21.87 6.07 -9.72
N SER A 72 23.17 6.30 -9.54
CA SER A 72 24.16 5.24 -9.26
C SER A 72 25.19 5.76 -8.24
N PRO A 73 25.66 4.92 -7.30
CA PRO A 73 25.25 3.51 -7.09
C PRO A 73 23.81 3.38 -6.59
N PHE A 74 23.25 2.15 -6.59
CA PHE A 74 21.92 1.85 -6.10
C PHE A 74 21.99 0.73 -5.05
N SER A 75 21.32 0.92 -3.93
CA SER A 75 21.04 -0.09 -2.92
C SER A 75 19.56 -0.08 -2.58
N PRO A 76 18.83 -1.22 -2.66
CA PRO A 76 17.44 -1.29 -2.27
C PRO A 76 17.23 -1.12 -0.76
N ASP A 77 18.28 -1.31 0.03
CA ASP A 77 18.25 -1.28 1.49
C ASP A 77 18.61 0.11 2.07
N ALA A 78 19.11 1.02 1.24
CA ALA A 78 19.42 2.38 1.68
C ALA A 78 18.13 3.09 2.09
N SER A 79 17.96 3.38 3.38
CA SER A 79 16.77 3.99 3.95
C SER A 79 16.99 5.45 4.31
N SER A 80 15.97 6.27 4.09
CA SER A 80 15.92 7.68 4.49
C SER A 80 15.13 7.91 5.79
N PHE A 81 14.74 6.85 6.49
CA PHE A 81 13.90 6.95 7.68
C PHE A 81 14.50 7.86 8.77
N TYR A 82 15.84 7.92 8.82
CA TYR A 82 16.60 8.77 9.75
C TYR A 82 17.59 9.68 9.01
N ASP A 83 17.27 10.09 7.78
CA ASP A 83 18.20 10.73 6.85
C ASP A 83 18.74 12.07 7.33
N ASP A 84 18.02 12.81 8.17
CA ASP A 84 18.51 14.05 8.77
C ASP A 84 19.67 13.80 9.78
N ILE A 85 19.90 12.56 10.21
CA ILE A 85 20.92 12.18 11.18
C ILE A 85 22.01 11.32 10.56
N LEU A 86 21.68 10.42 9.61
CA LEU A 86 22.60 9.42 9.04
C LEU A 86 22.61 9.40 7.51
N GLY A 87 21.94 10.35 6.85
CA GLY A 87 21.60 10.36 5.45
C GLY A 87 22.68 9.85 4.51
N THR A 88 22.36 8.84 3.75
CA THR A 88 23.16 8.43 2.61
C THR A 88 22.57 9.03 1.33
N GLU A 89 23.39 9.56 0.46
CA GLU A 89 22.97 10.03 -0.88
C GLU A 89 22.19 8.94 -1.65
N LEU A 90 22.36 7.67 -1.28
CA LEU A 90 21.66 6.53 -1.87
C LEU A 90 20.18 6.48 -1.52
N ALA A 91 19.81 6.95 -0.32
CA ALA A 91 18.42 7.01 0.14
C ALA A 91 17.69 8.26 -0.34
N ARG A 92 18.41 9.26 -0.81
CA ARG A 92 17.89 10.58 -1.21
C ARG A 92 16.63 10.55 -2.11
N PRO A 93 16.42 9.57 -3.03
CA PRO A 93 15.22 9.52 -3.84
C PRO A 93 13.95 9.12 -3.10
N TYR A 94 14.03 8.65 -1.86
CA TYR A 94 12.90 8.09 -1.10
C TYR A 94 12.58 8.96 0.12
N CYS A 95 11.31 9.02 0.47
CA CYS A 95 10.80 9.64 1.70
C CYS A 95 10.57 8.55 2.75
N GLU A 96 11.11 8.73 3.97
CA GLU A 96 10.80 7.88 5.12
C GLU A 96 10.82 6.37 4.82
N GLY A 97 11.86 5.91 4.17
CA GLY A 97 12.00 4.50 3.82
C GLY A 97 13.06 4.26 2.77
N SER A 98 13.01 3.10 2.17
CA SER A 98 13.95 2.63 1.15
C SER A 98 13.21 2.23 -0.15
N ALA A 99 13.97 1.81 -1.17
CA ALA A 99 13.38 1.25 -2.38
C ALA A 99 12.50 0.02 -2.08
N ARG A 100 12.81 -0.76 -1.02
CA ARG A 100 12.00 -1.92 -0.61
C ARG A 100 10.61 -1.51 -0.15
N HIS A 101 10.49 -0.41 0.60
CA HIS A 101 9.22 0.10 1.10
C HIS A 101 8.39 0.70 -0.04
N TRP A 102 8.99 1.53 -0.89
CA TRP A 102 8.31 2.22 -1.98
C TRP A 102 7.99 1.31 -3.18
N ARG A 103 8.52 0.10 -3.22
CA ARG A 103 8.31 -0.88 -4.30
C ARG A 103 6.84 -1.24 -4.53
N TRP A 104 6.00 -1.09 -3.52
CA TRP A 104 4.62 -1.54 -3.52
C TRP A 104 3.62 -0.44 -3.85
N THR A 105 4.09 0.79 -4.02
CA THR A 105 3.24 1.98 -4.14
C THR A 105 2.83 2.24 -5.58
N ALA A 106 1.74 1.62 -6.04
CA ALA A 106 0.98 1.96 -7.24
C ALA A 106 -0.48 1.51 -7.03
N ILE A 107 -1.12 2.08 -6.01
CA ILE A 107 -2.45 1.67 -5.52
C ILE A 107 -3.52 1.87 -6.60
N GLN A 108 -3.36 2.91 -7.43
CA GLN A 108 -4.26 3.24 -8.54
C GLN A 108 -4.18 2.25 -9.72
N ASP A 109 -3.12 1.45 -9.81
CA ASP A 109 -2.89 0.51 -10.92
C ASP A 109 -2.17 -0.76 -10.43
N THR A 110 -2.78 -1.47 -9.50
CA THR A 110 -2.18 -2.66 -8.87
C THR A 110 -1.93 -3.81 -9.87
N GLN A 111 -2.76 -3.95 -10.90
CA GLN A 111 -2.52 -4.94 -11.96
C GLN A 111 -1.34 -4.53 -12.85
N GLY A 112 -1.17 -3.24 -13.13
CA GLY A 112 0.00 -2.72 -13.81
C GLY A 112 1.28 -2.92 -12.99
N LEU A 113 1.23 -2.64 -11.68
CA LEU A 113 2.34 -2.92 -10.76
C LEU A 113 2.74 -4.40 -10.80
N LEU A 114 1.77 -5.30 -10.66
CA LEU A 114 1.99 -6.74 -10.71
C LEU A 114 2.65 -7.17 -12.03
N GLY A 115 2.19 -6.58 -13.15
CA GLY A 115 2.76 -6.83 -14.48
C GLY A 115 4.24 -6.45 -14.60
N LEU A 116 4.70 -5.40 -13.88
CA LEU A 116 6.10 -4.98 -13.89
C LEU A 116 7.05 -6.02 -13.28
N PHE A 117 6.57 -6.86 -12.37
CA PHE A 117 7.37 -7.94 -11.77
C PHE A 117 7.62 -9.11 -12.74
N GLY A 118 6.80 -9.25 -13.78
CA GLY A 118 6.95 -10.26 -14.83
C GLY A 118 6.16 -11.54 -14.58
N SER A 119 5.94 -11.96 -13.33
CA SER A 119 4.99 -13.02 -13.00
C SER A 119 4.30 -12.76 -11.65
N ARG A 120 3.12 -13.33 -11.51
CA ARG A 120 2.35 -13.27 -10.27
C ARG A 120 3.05 -14.00 -9.13
N GLU A 121 3.62 -15.15 -9.42
CA GLU A 121 4.33 -15.99 -8.46
C GLU A 121 5.54 -15.26 -7.87
N TYR A 122 6.29 -14.58 -8.72
CA TYR A 122 7.43 -13.77 -8.28
C TYR A 122 6.95 -12.57 -7.43
N PHE A 123 5.91 -11.85 -7.87
CA PHE A 123 5.32 -10.77 -7.09
C PHE A 123 4.89 -11.24 -5.70
N VAL A 124 4.17 -12.38 -5.62
CA VAL A 124 3.71 -12.96 -4.36
C VAL A 124 4.87 -13.37 -3.47
N SER A 125 5.90 -13.98 -4.03
CA SER A 125 7.11 -14.38 -3.29
C SER A 125 7.80 -13.19 -2.65
N GLU A 126 8.05 -12.14 -3.43
CA GLU A 126 8.73 -10.92 -2.98
C GLU A 126 7.90 -10.15 -1.93
N LEU A 127 6.58 -10.06 -2.15
CA LEU A 127 5.68 -9.42 -1.19
C LEU A 127 5.59 -10.23 0.11
N ASN A 128 5.57 -11.56 0.02
CA ASN A 128 5.55 -12.42 1.20
C ASN A 128 6.86 -12.32 2.00
N GLU A 129 8.02 -12.27 1.33
CA GLU A 129 9.31 -12.01 1.97
C GLU A 129 9.33 -10.65 2.67
N PHE A 130 8.80 -9.60 2.04
CA PHE A 130 8.65 -8.28 2.65
C PHE A 130 7.80 -8.33 3.92
N MET A 131 6.72 -9.10 3.91
CA MET A 131 5.86 -9.29 5.09
C MET A 131 6.52 -10.16 6.17
N GLU A 132 7.28 -11.19 5.80
CA GLU A 132 8.01 -12.06 6.73
C GLU A 132 9.10 -11.31 7.50
N ASN A 133 9.72 -10.33 6.86
CA ASN A 133 10.71 -9.44 7.46
C ASN A 133 10.08 -8.25 8.23
N SER A 134 8.77 -8.30 8.52
CA SER A 134 8.09 -7.25 9.26
C SER A 134 8.67 -7.06 10.67
N SER A 135 8.72 -5.81 11.12
CA SER A 135 9.13 -5.45 12.47
C SER A 135 8.24 -4.33 13.01
N ASN A 136 8.03 -4.30 14.33
CA ASN A 136 7.43 -3.18 15.04
C ASN A 136 8.50 -2.23 15.64
N ASP A 137 9.78 -2.55 15.48
CA ASP A 137 10.88 -1.68 15.86
C ASP A 137 11.31 -0.86 14.62
N PRO A 138 11.06 0.45 14.60
CA PRO A 138 11.46 1.32 13.50
C PRO A 138 12.96 1.26 13.20
N MET A 139 13.79 1.06 14.23
CA MET A 139 15.26 0.93 14.08
C MET A 139 15.65 -0.36 13.36
N ALA A 140 14.88 -1.44 13.53
CA ALA A 140 15.14 -2.71 12.85
C ALA A 140 14.79 -2.65 11.34
N LEU A 141 13.93 -1.73 10.93
CA LEU A 141 13.50 -1.58 9.53
C LEU A 141 14.61 -1.11 8.61
N ASP A 142 15.52 -0.28 9.11
CA ASP A 142 16.68 0.16 8.34
C ASP A 142 17.60 -1.00 7.95
N SER A 143 17.62 -2.06 8.75
CA SER A 143 18.47 -3.22 8.49
C SER A 143 17.76 -4.38 7.78
N ALA A 144 16.44 -4.52 7.97
CA ALA A 144 15.68 -5.65 7.45
C ALA A 144 14.88 -5.34 6.18
N GLY A 145 14.57 -4.06 5.92
CA GLY A 145 13.83 -3.62 4.72
C GLY A 145 12.45 -4.25 4.57
N GLY A 146 11.81 -4.64 5.70
CA GLY A 146 10.54 -5.34 5.73
C GLY A 146 9.34 -4.43 5.98
N PHE A 147 8.16 -5.04 6.06
CA PHE A 147 6.92 -4.34 6.33
C PHE A 147 6.89 -3.73 7.73
N TRP A 148 6.46 -2.48 7.81
CA TRP A 148 6.13 -1.78 9.04
C TRP A 148 4.81 -1.03 8.88
N ILE A 149 3.84 -1.35 9.74
CA ILE A 149 2.52 -0.73 9.70
C ILE A 149 2.56 0.73 10.18
N GLY A 150 3.59 1.13 10.89
CA GLY A 150 3.71 2.46 11.49
C GLY A 150 4.00 3.59 10.52
N ASN A 151 4.03 3.35 9.19
CA ASN A 151 4.19 4.41 8.18
C ASN A 151 3.23 4.22 7.00
N GLU A 152 2.67 5.32 6.50
CA GLU A 152 1.51 5.35 5.63
C GLU A 152 1.74 4.71 4.26
N HIS A 153 2.92 4.86 3.68
CA HIS A 153 3.19 4.34 2.34
C HIS A 153 3.18 2.81 2.23
N ASN A 154 3.05 2.08 3.37
CA ASN A 154 2.93 0.62 3.38
C ASN A 154 1.57 0.09 3.88
N LEU A 155 0.62 0.94 4.30
CA LEU A 155 -0.67 0.51 4.86
C LEU A 155 -1.45 -0.44 3.93
N HIS A 156 -1.30 -0.29 2.63
CA HIS A 156 -1.99 -1.10 1.61
C HIS A 156 -1.28 -2.44 1.31
N ALA A 157 0.00 -2.59 1.67
CA ALA A 157 0.83 -3.72 1.24
C ALA A 157 0.22 -5.10 1.58
N PRO A 158 -0.31 -5.36 2.79
CA PRO A 158 -0.94 -6.65 3.10
C PRO A 158 -2.13 -7.00 2.22
N TYR A 159 -2.78 -6.00 1.63
CA TYR A 159 -3.96 -6.18 0.78
C TYR A 159 -3.64 -6.39 -0.71
N LEU A 160 -2.40 -6.19 -1.14
CA LEU A 160 -1.97 -6.44 -2.52
C LEU A 160 -2.02 -7.94 -2.91
N PHE A 161 -2.00 -8.85 -1.93
CA PHE A 161 -2.19 -10.27 -2.20
C PHE A 161 -3.58 -10.58 -2.79
N ASN A 162 -4.62 -9.80 -2.46
CA ASN A 162 -5.92 -9.93 -3.10
C ASN A 162 -5.84 -9.69 -4.62
N ASP A 163 -5.11 -8.65 -5.03
CA ASP A 163 -4.89 -8.32 -6.43
C ASP A 163 -4.07 -9.41 -7.15
N ALA A 164 -3.21 -10.11 -6.40
CA ALA A 164 -2.43 -11.26 -6.87
C ALA A 164 -3.18 -12.60 -6.77
N LYS A 165 -4.50 -12.60 -6.46
CA LYS A 165 -5.34 -13.81 -6.31
C LYS A 165 -4.85 -14.76 -5.19
N ARG A 166 -4.31 -14.19 -4.12
CA ARG A 166 -3.88 -14.88 -2.90
C ARG A 166 -4.53 -14.25 -1.66
N PRO A 167 -5.90 -14.24 -1.57
CA PRO A 167 -6.61 -13.67 -0.43
C PRO A 167 -6.24 -14.36 0.90
N ASP A 168 -5.83 -15.61 0.86
CA ASP A 168 -5.32 -16.35 2.02
C ASP A 168 -4.11 -15.64 2.66
N LEU A 169 -3.19 -15.10 1.86
CA LEU A 169 -2.04 -14.35 2.38
C LEU A 169 -2.45 -12.98 2.92
N THR A 170 -3.40 -12.28 2.27
CA THR A 170 -3.99 -11.06 2.86
C THR A 170 -4.54 -11.35 4.26
N GLN A 171 -5.38 -12.39 4.39
CA GLN A 171 -6.02 -12.76 5.64
C GLN A 171 -5.00 -13.10 6.73
N LYS A 172 -3.98 -13.92 6.38
CA LYS A 172 -2.86 -14.25 7.27
C LYS A 172 -2.16 -13.01 7.78
N TRP A 173 -1.73 -12.14 6.88
CA TRP A 173 -0.87 -11.01 7.25
C TRP A 173 -1.65 -9.89 7.93
N VAL A 174 -2.89 -9.61 7.53
CA VAL A 174 -3.75 -8.64 8.21
C VAL A 174 -4.04 -9.07 9.64
N ARG A 175 -4.44 -10.34 9.87
CA ARG A 175 -4.68 -10.86 11.23
C ARG A 175 -3.41 -10.83 12.08
N LYS A 176 -2.26 -11.19 11.50
CA LYS A 176 -0.98 -11.09 12.19
C LYS A 176 -0.67 -9.64 12.58
N THR A 177 -0.83 -8.69 11.67
CA THR A 177 -0.54 -7.26 11.93
C THR A 177 -1.48 -6.70 13.00
N LEU A 178 -2.79 -6.99 12.94
CA LEU A 178 -3.76 -6.59 13.96
C LEU A 178 -3.36 -7.08 15.36
N ARG A 179 -2.90 -8.32 15.48
CA ARG A 179 -2.52 -8.91 16.76
C ARG A 179 -1.18 -8.39 17.28
N ASP A 180 -0.18 -8.28 16.41
CA ASP A 180 1.21 -8.08 16.81
C ASP A 180 1.62 -6.61 16.88
N SER A 181 0.88 -5.71 16.20
CA SER A 181 1.30 -4.30 16.02
C SER A 181 0.37 -3.29 16.70
N PHE A 182 -0.74 -3.74 17.28
CA PHE A 182 -1.69 -2.87 17.97
C PHE A 182 -1.94 -3.38 19.40
N GLY A 183 -2.05 -2.45 20.33
CA GLY A 183 -2.28 -2.73 21.75
C GLY A 183 -3.35 -1.83 22.35
N THR A 184 -3.62 -2.02 23.66
CA THR A 184 -4.64 -1.27 24.41
C THR A 184 -4.04 -0.25 25.40
N ASP A 185 -2.73 -0.15 25.45
CA ASP A 185 -2.02 0.81 26.31
C ASP A 185 -1.66 2.10 25.55
N SER A 186 -0.93 3.00 26.19
CA SER A 186 -0.50 4.27 25.61
C SER A 186 0.52 4.12 24.48
N GLY A 187 1.14 2.95 24.33
CA GLY A 187 2.06 2.58 23.25
C GLY A 187 1.40 1.68 22.19
N GLY A 188 0.08 1.59 22.18
CA GLY A 188 -0.68 0.64 21.37
C GLY A 188 -0.68 0.86 19.87
N LEU A 189 0.01 1.89 19.35
CA LEU A 189 0.22 2.11 17.93
C LEU A 189 1.70 1.87 17.59
N ALA A 190 1.95 1.25 16.44
CA ALA A 190 3.30 0.93 15.98
C ALA A 190 4.10 2.16 15.49
N GLY A 191 3.44 3.30 15.33
CA GLY A 191 4.01 4.58 14.88
C GLY A 191 3.11 5.74 15.25
N ASN A 192 3.31 6.89 14.62
CA ASN A 192 2.39 8.01 14.75
C ASN A 192 1.04 7.67 14.12
N ASP A 193 -0.06 8.17 14.72
CA ASP A 193 -1.40 7.91 14.17
C ASP A 193 -1.67 8.66 12.84
N ASP A 194 -0.92 9.74 12.60
CA ASP A 194 -0.91 10.53 11.36
C ASP A 194 -2.32 10.88 10.86
N GLY A 195 -2.99 11.70 11.66
CA GLY A 195 -4.35 12.16 11.34
C GLY A 195 -5.41 11.08 11.40
N GLY A 196 -5.14 9.95 12.05
CA GLY A 196 -6.05 8.81 12.18
C GLY A 196 -5.77 7.68 11.18
N ALA A 197 -4.66 7.70 10.46
CA ALA A 197 -4.34 6.70 9.45
C ALA A 197 -4.19 5.29 10.06
N LEU A 198 -3.41 5.14 11.15
CA LEU A 198 -3.23 3.85 11.82
C LEU A 198 -4.51 3.38 12.52
N SER A 199 -5.19 4.29 13.24
CA SER A 199 -6.46 3.98 13.91
C SER A 199 -7.52 3.56 12.90
N SER A 200 -7.62 4.24 11.77
CA SER A 200 -8.55 3.87 10.67
C SER A 200 -8.18 2.52 10.07
N TRP A 201 -6.89 2.26 9.85
CA TRP A 201 -6.43 0.96 9.34
C TRP A 201 -6.84 -0.18 10.27
N TYR A 202 -6.65 0.01 11.62
CA TYR A 202 -7.08 -0.97 12.61
C TYR A 202 -8.58 -1.24 12.52
N VAL A 203 -9.41 -0.19 12.54
CA VAL A 203 -10.87 -0.31 12.53
C VAL A 203 -11.35 -1.01 11.26
N TRP A 204 -10.89 -0.56 10.08
CA TRP A 204 -11.28 -1.17 8.82
C TRP A 204 -10.81 -2.63 8.70
N SER A 205 -9.59 -2.92 9.11
CA SER A 205 -9.05 -4.27 9.08
C SER A 205 -9.78 -5.20 10.07
N ALA A 206 -10.16 -4.69 11.24
CA ALA A 206 -10.98 -5.42 12.22
C ALA A 206 -12.37 -5.77 11.68
N LEU A 207 -12.94 -4.91 10.83
CA LEU A 207 -14.18 -5.18 10.09
C LEU A 207 -14.00 -6.23 8.97
N GLY A 208 -12.77 -6.58 8.62
CA GLY A 208 -12.45 -7.44 7.48
C GLY A 208 -12.58 -6.73 6.12
N LEU A 209 -12.54 -5.41 6.11
CA LEU A 209 -12.62 -4.55 4.93
C LEU A 209 -11.39 -3.63 4.85
N TYR A 210 -11.03 -3.21 3.67
CA TYR A 210 -10.01 -2.18 3.46
C TYR A 210 -10.41 -1.27 2.30
N PRO A 211 -10.73 -0.01 2.55
CA PRO A 211 -10.95 0.96 1.49
C PRO A 211 -9.63 1.26 0.79
N ALA A 212 -9.52 0.95 -0.49
CA ALA A 212 -8.35 1.32 -1.27
C ALA A 212 -8.39 2.83 -1.54
N ALA A 213 -7.59 3.58 -0.78
CA ALA A 213 -7.62 5.04 -0.79
C ALA A 213 -7.47 5.62 -2.21
N GLY A 214 -8.28 6.63 -2.52
CA GLY A 214 -8.33 7.24 -3.85
C GLY A 214 -9.00 6.38 -4.92
N THR A 215 -9.70 5.30 -4.53
CA THR A 215 -10.51 4.45 -5.42
C THR A 215 -11.92 4.27 -4.87
N ASP A 216 -12.79 3.62 -5.64
CA ASP A 216 -14.15 3.23 -5.23
C ASP A 216 -14.24 1.75 -4.78
N HIS A 217 -13.10 1.13 -4.51
CA HIS A 217 -13.02 -0.30 -4.21
C HIS A 217 -12.70 -0.58 -2.75
N TYR A 218 -13.24 -1.71 -2.26
CA TYR A 218 -12.86 -2.32 -0.99
C TYR A 218 -12.20 -3.67 -1.24
N ARG A 219 -11.15 -3.96 -0.47
CA ARG A 219 -10.55 -5.30 -0.42
C ARG A 219 -11.07 -6.04 0.79
N ILE A 220 -11.28 -7.35 0.63
CA ILE A 220 -11.76 -8.23 1.70
C ILE A 220 -10.54 -8.80 2.43
N GLY A 221 -10.49 -8.58 3.74
CA GLY A 221 -9.50 -9.16 4.63
C GLY A 221 -10.08 -10.32 5.45
N SER A 222 -9.72 -10.35 6.75
CA SER A 222 -10.24 -11.32 7.72
C SER A 222 -10.69 -10.57 8.97
N PRO A 223 -11.99 -10.49 9.24
CA PRO A 223 -12.49 -9.77 10.41
C PRO A 223 -12.02 -10.43 11.72
N ASN A 224 -11.82 -9.61 12.77
CA ASN A 224 -11.53 -10.10 14.12
C ASN A 224 -12.60 -9.66 15.14
N ILE A 225 -13.80 -9.31 14.65
CA ILE A 225 -14.98 -8.98 15.43
C ILE A 225 -16.16 -9.85 14.96
N ASP A 226 -17.12 -10.12 15.84
CA ASP A 226 -18.30 -10.92 15.50
C ASP A 226 -19.30 -10.14 14.63
N GLU A 227 -19.55 -8.90 15.01
CA GLU A 227 -20.54 -8.06 14.34
C GLU A 227 -20.20 -6.56 14.48
N ALA A 228 -20.51 -5.79 13.44
CA ALA A 228 -20.54 -4.34 13.49
C ALA A 228 -21.72 -3.77 12.70
N CYS A 229 -22.23 -2.63 13.18
CA CYS A 229 -23.24 -1.82 12.50
C CYS A 229 -22.72 -0.42 12.29
N ILE A 230 -22.69 0.04 11.05
CA ILE A 230 -22.21 1.36 10.65
C ILE A 230 -23.35 2.14 10.01
N SER A 231 -23.74 3.26 10.63
CA SER A 231 -24.73 4.18 10.06
C SER A 231 -24.10 5.00 8.93
N LEU A 232 -24.68 4.93 7.75
CA LEU A 232 -24.20 5.64 6.57
C LEU A 232 -24.92 7.00 6.43
N GLY A 233 -24.23 7.98 5.83
CA GLY A 233 -24.76 9.34 5.64
C GLY A 233 -26.04 9.44 4.80
N ASN A 234 -26.39 8.39 4.04
CA ASN A 234 -27.61 8.30 3.25
C ASN A 234 -28.78 7.62 4.00
N GLY A 235 -28.67 7.45 5.33
CA GLY A 235 -29.66 6.78 6.18
C GLY A 235 -29.69 5.26 6.08
N LYS A 236 -28.79 4.65 5.32
CA LYS A 236 -28.63 3.21 5.27
C LYS A 236 -27.67 2.72 6.36
N THR A 237 -27.64 1.42 6.59
CA THR A 237 -26.75 0.77 7.53
C THR A 237 -25.90 -0.27 6.78
N LEU A 238 -24.59 -0.23 6.99
CA LEU A 238 -23.70 -1.34 6.66
C LEU A 238 -23.59 -2.22 7.90
N ARG A 239 -24.02 -3.49 7.79
CA ARG A 239 -23.85 -4.48 8.84
C ARG A 239 -22.85 -5.53 8.38
N VAL A 240 -21.78 -5.70 9.15
CA VAL A 240 -20.78 -6.75 8.95
C VAL A 240 -21.03 -7.84 9.98
N ILE A 241 -21.10 -9.09 9.55
CA ILE A 241 -21.28 -10.27 10.42
C ILE A 241 -20.20 -11.27 10.04
N ALA A 242 -19.42 -11.70 11.02
CA ALA A 242 -18.40 -12.74 10.87
C ALA A 242 -18.87 -14.01 11.59
N GLU A 243 -19.43 -14.96 10.84
CA GLU A 243 -19.84 -16.24 11.37
C GLU A 243 -18.64 -17.08 11.79
N ASN A 244 -18.69 -17.67 12.99
CA ASN A 244 -17.63 -18.50 13.58
C ASN A 244 -16.29 -17.73 13.74
N GLN A 245 -16.36 -16.44 14.02
CA GLN A 245 -15.16 -15.67 14.30
C GLN A 245 -14.46 -16.22 15.56
N ALA A 246 -13.15 -16.46 15.45
CA ALA A 246 -12.26 -16.86 16.55
C ALA A 246 -10.82 -16.45 16.18
N GLU A 247 -9.92 -16.48 17.15
CA GLU A 247 -8.51 -16.12 16.92
C GLU A 247 -7.85 -17.07 15.91
N GLU A 248 -8.15 -18.35 15.99
CA GLU A 248 -7.66 -19.40 15.09
C GLU A 248 -8.33 -19.42 13.73
N ASN A 249 -9.54 -18.86 13.60
CA ASN A 249 -10.30 -18.84 12.36
C ASN A 249 -9.89 -17.64 11.48
N VAL A 250 -8.68 -17.71 10.94
CA VAL A 250 -8.07 -16.63 10.14
C VAL A 250 -8.68 -16.58 8.73
N TYR A 251 -9.05 -17.73 8.15
CA TYR A 251 -9.39 -17.83 6.74
C TYR A 251 -10.89 -17.74 6.50
N VAL A 252 -11.29 -16.83 5.60
CA VAL A 252 -12.68 -16.62 5.19
C VAL A 252 -13.01 -17.51 4.00
N GLU A 253 -13.96 -18.44 4.18
CA GLU A 253 -14.37 -19.36 3.12
C GLU A 253 -15.37 -18.75 2.14
N LYS A 254 -16.20 -17.84 2.64
CA LYS A 254 -17.32 -17.29 1.86
C LYS A 254 -17.63 -15.86 2.32
N VAL A 255 -17.91 -15.01 1.35
CA VAL A 255 -18.44 -13.66 1.59
C VAL A 255 -19.74 -13.49 0.84
N THR A 256 -20.73 -12.89 1.49
CA THR A 256 -22.00 -12.51 0.86
C THR A 256 -22.27 -11.03 1.07
N LEU A 257 -22.89 -10.38 0.09
CA LEU A 257 -23.42 -9.03 0.21
C LEU A 257 -24.93 -9.07 -0.04
N ASN A 258 -25.73 -8.67 0.95
CA ASN A 258 -27.20 -8.73 0.89
C ASN A 258 -27.74 -10.13 0.52
N GLY A 259 -27.09 -11.19 1.00
CA GLY A 259 -27.45 -12.58 0.72
C GLY A 259 -26.86 -13.17 -0.57
N GLU A 260 -26.30 -12.36 -1.45
CA GLU A 260 -25.67 -12.83 -2.68
C GLU A 260 -24.19 -13.12 -2.45
N ARG A 261 -23.70 -14.25 -2.96
CA ARG A 261 -22.29 -14.62 -2.86
C ARG A 261 -21.44 -13.71 -3.74
N LEU A 262 -20.42 -13.09 -3.15
CA LEU A 262 -19.41 -12.38 -3.93
C LEU A 262 -18.48 -13.38 -4.62
N SER A 263 -18.22 -13.17 -5.91
CA SER A 263 -17.17 -13.87 -6.65
C SER A 263 -15.83 -13.20 -6.32
N SER A 264 -14.84 -14.00 -5.99
CA SER A 264 -13.44 -13.55 -5.80
C SER A 264 -12.79 -13.20 -7.12
#